data_a653efbd85613444f77c408892c43669
#
_entry.id   a653efbd85613444f77c408892c43669
#
_cell.length_a   1.000
_cell.length_b   1.000
_cell.length_c   1.000
_cell.angle_alpha   90.00
_cell.angle_beta   90.00
_cell.angle_gamma   90.00
#
_symmetry.space_group_name_H-M   'P 1'
#
loop_
_entity.id
_entity.type
_entity.pdbx_description
1 polymer ?
#
loop_
_entity_poly.entity_id
_entity_poly.type
_entity_poly.pdbx_seq_one_letter_code
_entity_poly.pdbx_strand_id
1 'polypeptide(L)'
;MAIIVLGSHTYAGRPGAVLASRLRKAHDIAARYPTETIVVSGQDEAPVMATWLIDNGIDPARILIEPTATSTNENLERSLALLRSSGHPDPSRGQPFMVVTSDFHKFRTLVWAWHLGIPITVLTA
;
A
#
# COMPACT_ATOMS: atom_id res chain seq x y z
N MET A 1 1.27 -4.90 12.34
CA MET A 1 0.87 -3.73 11.54
C MET A 1 1.39 -3.92 10.13
N ALA A 2 0.69 -3.46 9.10
CA ALA A 2 1.12 -3.61 7.72
C ALA A 2 1.15 -2.25 7.03
N ILE A 3 1.96 -2.16 5.97
CA ILE A 3 2.08 -0.96 5.14
C ILE A 3 1.38 -1.27 3.81
N ILE A 4 0.39 -0.48 3.44
CA ILE A 4 -0.33 -0.63 2.17
C ILE A 4 -0.01 0.57 1.29
N VAL A 5 0.52 0.33 0.09
CA VAL A 5 0.84 1.37 -0.88
C VAL A 5 -0.19 1.34 -2.00
N LEU A 6 -0.95 2.41 -2.14
CA LEU A 6 -1.98 2.51 -3.17
C LEU A 6 -1.37 2.90 -4.51
N GLY A 7 -1.77 2.19 -5.56
CA GLY A 7 -1.31 2.44 -6.92
C GLY A 7 -1.79 3.77 -7.50
N SER A 8 -1.09 4.20 -8.51
CA SER A 8 -1.41 5.35 -9.34
C SER A 8 -0.92 5.04 -10.76
N HIS A 9 -0.97 6.00 -11.66
CA HIS A 9 -0.60 5.75 -13.05
C HIS A 9 0.86 5.37 -13.25
N THR A 10 1.09 4.46 -14.20
CA THR A 10 2.42 4.11 -14.70
C THR A 10 2.57 4.60 -16.12
N TYR A 11 3.83 4.79 -16.55
CA TYR A 11 4.17 5.19 -17.92
C TYR A 11 5.28 4.28 -18.43
N ALA A 12 5.02 3.55 -19.51
CA ALA A 12 5.98 2.64 -20.14
C ALA A 12 6.60 1.64 -19.14
N GLY A 13 5.77 1.11 -18.23
CA GLY A 13 6.23 0.17 -17.21
C GLY A 13 7.02 0.79 -16.07
N ARG A 14 7.04 2.12 -15.97
CA ARG A 14 7.73 2.88 -14.91
C ARG A 14 6.74 3.67 -14.07
N PRO A 15 7.04 3.94 -12.78
CA PRO A 15 6.19 4.79 -11.98
C PRO A 15 6.12 6.20 -12.56
N GLY A 16 4.92 6.76 -12.67
CA GLY A 16 4.74 8.20 -12.89
C GLY A 16 5.17 8.98 -11.65
N ALA A 17 5.20 10.31 -11.75
CA ALA A 17 5.70 11.18 -10.67
C ALA A 17 4.94 10.99 -9.35
N VAL A 18 3.62 10.85 -9.40
CA VAL A 18 2.78 10.63 -8.21
C VAL A 18 3.10 9.28 -7.57
N LEU A 19 3.17 8.22 -8.37
CA LEU A 19 3.48 6.89 -7.88
C LEU A 19 4.90 6.82 -7.32
N ALA A 20 5.86 7.45 -7.98
CA ALA A 20 7.24 7.53 -7.49
C ALA A 20 7.33 8.21 -6.12
N SER A 21 6.57 9.29 -5.89
CA SER A 21 6.49 9.94 -4.58
C SER A 21 5.94 9.00 -3.51
N ARG A 22 4.87 8.27 -3.83
CA ARG A 22 4.30 7.27 -2.91
C ARG A 22 5.30 6.18 -2.58
N LEU A 23 6.04 5.70 -3.57
CA LEU A 23 7.05 4.65 -3.37
C LEU A 23 8.21 5.12 -2.50
N ARG A 24 8.69 6.36 -2.69
CA ARG A 24 9.72 6.93 -1.83
C ARG A 24 9.23 7.03 -0.38
N LYS A 25 8.00 7.47 -0.18
CA LYS A 25 7.39 7.53 1.16
C LYS A 25 7.27 6.14 1.78
N ALA A 26 6.80 5.18 1.02
CA ALA A 26 6.68 3.79 1.47
C ALA A 26 8.03 3.20 1.84
N HIS A 27 9.07 3.48 1.06
CA HIS A 27 10.43 3.05 1.33
C HIS A 27 10.94 3.61 2.66
N ASP A 28 10.72 4.89 2.92
CA ASP A 28 11.12 5.53 4.18
C ASP A 28 10.43 4.88 5.38
N ILE A 29 9.13 4.59 5.25
CA ILE A 29 8.35 3.95 6.31
C ILE A 29 8.83 2.52 6.51
N ALA A 30 9.06 1.78 5.43
CA ALA A 30 9.54 0.41 5.49
C ALA A 30 10.91 0.30 6.17
N ALA A 31 11.76 1.30 6.01
CA ALA A 31 13.05 1.36 6.68
C ALA A 31 12.92 1.58 8.18
N ARG A 32 11.89 2.34 8.61
CA ARG A 32 11.62 2.56 10.05
C ARG A 32 10.97 1.35 10.72
N TYR A 33 10.26 0.54 9.96
CA TYR A 33 9.55 -0.65 10.47
C TYR A 33 10.01 -1.88 9.69
N PRO A 34 11.25 -2.35 9.91
CA PRO A 34 11.90 -3.32 9.02
C PRO A 34 11.28 -4.73 9.04
N THR A 35 10.41 -5.02 10.00
CA THR A 35 9.75 -6.33 10.09
C THR A 35 8.31 -6.33 9.55
N GLU A 36 7.80 -5.17 9.13
CA GLU A 36 6.41 -5.08 8.67
C GLU A 36 6.26 -5.53 7.23
N THR A 37 5.14 -6.19 6.94
CA THR A 37 4.77 -6.58 5.58
C THR A 37 4.28 -5.38 4.80
N ILE A 38 4.63 -5.34 3.52
CA ILE A 38 4.25 -4.28 2.59
C ILE A 38 3.31 -4.88 1.55
N VAL A 39 2.13 -4.29 1.39
CA VAL A 39 1.22 -4.63 0.29
C VAL A 39 1.29 -3.53 -0.75
N VAL A 40 1.57 -3.88 -1.98
CA VAL A 40 1.45 -2.97 -3.13
C VAL A 40 0.18 -3.34 -3.88
N SER A 41 -0.72 -2.38 -4.07
CA SER A 41 -2.07 -2.66 -4.57
C SER A 41 -2.43 -1.77 -5.76
N GLY A 42 -2.91 -2.39 -6.82
CA GLY A 42 -3.41 -1.70 -8.00
C GLY A 42 -3.23 -2.51 -9.28
N GLN A 43 -4.26 -2.47 -10.14
CA GLN A 43 -4.17 -3.11 -11.45
C GLN A 43 -3.11 -2.43 -12.29
N ASP A 44 -2.25 -3.22 -12.92
CA ASP A 44 -1.12 -2.79 -13.75
C ASP A 44 -0.02 -2.02 -12.99
N GLU A 45 -0.27 -1.56 -11.76
CA GLU A 45 0.72 -0.81 -10.98
C GLU A 45 1.46 -1.67 -9.96
N ALA A 46 0.78 -2.67 -9.36
CA ALA A 46 1.37 -3.44 -8.27
C ALA A 46 2.70 -4.12 -8.62
N PRO A 47 2.85 -4.77 -9.79
CA PRO A 47 4.14 -5.34 -10.17
C PRO A 47 5.25 -4.30 -10.32
N VAL A 48 4.92 -3.12 -10.89
CA VAL A 48 5.86 -2.01 -11.06
C VAL A 48 6.33 -1.47 -9.70
N MET A 49 5.39 -1.35 -8.75
CA MET A 49 5.69 -0.91 -7.39
C MET A 49 6.61 -1.90 -6.69
N ALA A 50 6.31 -3.20 -6.79
CA ALA A 50 7.13 -4.25 -6.18
C ALA A 50 8.56 -4.21 -6.74
N THR A 51 8.72 -4.13 -8.05
CA THR A 51 10.02 -4.05 -8.71
C THR A 51 10.82 -2.85 -8.22
N TRP A 52 10.18 -1.68 -8.13
CA TRP A 52 10.84 -0.46 -7.66
C TRP A 52 11.35 -0.62 -6.21
N LEU A 53 10.52 -1.18 -5.33
CA LEU A 53 10.91 -1.38 -3.92
C LEU A 53 12.07 -2.38 -3.81
N ILE A 54 12.01 -3.48 -4.55
CA ILE A 54 13.08 -4.48 -4.56
C ILE A 54 14.39 -3.87 -5.07
N ASP A 55 14.33 -3.10 -6.16
CA ASP A 55 15.50 -2.43 -6.74
C ASP A 55 16.11 -1.41 -5.77
N ASN A 56 15.31 -0.90 -4.83
CA ASN A 56 15.77 0.03 -3.81
C ASN A 56 16.05 -0.63 -2.44
N GLY A 57 16.25 -1.93 -2.43
CA GLY A 57 16.79 -2.65 -1.27
C GLY A 57 15.75 -3.27 -0.33
N ILE A 58 14.47 -3.28 -0.68
CA ILE A 58 13.45 -3.96 0.13
C ILE A 58 13.49 -5.45 -0.18
N ASP A 59 13.52 -6.27 0.87
CA ASP A 59 13.49 -7.73 0.74
C ASP A 59 12.17 -8.17 0.08
N PRO A 60 12.23 -8.92 -1.03
CA PRO A 60 11.03 -9.43 -1.69
C PRO A 60 10.10 -10.23 -0.76
N ALA A 61 10.64 -10.89 0.26
CA ALA A 61 9.86 -11.66 1.22
C ALA A 61 8.89 -10.78 2.05
N ARG A 62 9.13 -9.47 2.11
CA ARG A 62 8.25 -8.52 2.81
C ARG A 62 7.09 -8.05 1.97
N ILE A 63 7.09 -8.30 0.66
CA ILE A 63 6.18 -7.66 -0.29
C ILE A 63 5.08 -8.65 -0.71
N LEU A 64 3.83 -8.24 -0.54
CA LEU A 64 2.66 -8.90 -1.10
C LEU A 64 2.12 -8.05 -2.24
N ILE A 65 1.80 -8.69 -3.36
CA ILE A 65 1.31 -8.01 -4.56
C ILE A 65 -0.19 -8.24 -4.69
N GLU A 66 -0.96 -7.16 -4.70
CA GLU A 66 -2.39 -7.18 -4.99
C GLU A 66 -2.61 -6.54 -6.37
N PRO A 67 -2.82 -7.34 -7.44
CA PRO A 67 -2.69 -6.82 -8.81
C PRO A 67 -4.03 -6.45 -9.48
N THR A 68 -5.16 -6.51 -8.78
CA THR A 68 -6.47 -6.46 -9.44
C THR A 68 -7.34 -5.26 -9.08
N ALA A 69 -6.99 -4.51 -8.03
CA ALA A 69 -7.81 -3.39 -7.58
C ALA A 69 -7.82 -2.25 -8.59
N THR A 70 -9.00 -1.71 -8.89
CA THR A 70 -9.19 -0.60 -9.83
C THR A 70 -9.75 0.65 -9.16
N SER A 71 -9.96 0.61 -7.84
CA SER A 71 -10.49 1.73 -7.06
C SER A 71 -9.90 1.73 -5.65
N THR A 72 -10.03 2.84 -4.93
CA THR A 72 -9.57 2.95 -3.55
C THR A 72 -10.26 1.94 -2.64
N ASN A 73 -11.55 1.74 -2.81
CA ASN A 73 -12.32 0.73 -2.09
C ASN A 73 -11.70 -0.66 -2.28
N GLU A 74 -11.48 -1.04 -3.53
CA GLU A 74 -10.88 -2.35 -3.86
C GLU A 74 -9.44 -2.46 -3.36
N ASN A 75 -8.64 -1.38 -3.44
CA ASN A 75 -7.29 -1.38 -2.89
C ASN A 75 -7.28 -1.80 -1.42
N LEU A 76 -8.14 -1.19 -0.61
CA LEU A 76 -8.23 -1.48 0.82
C LEU A 76 -8.79 -2.87 1.09
N GLU A 77 -9.90 -3.20 0.43
CA GLU A 77 -10.63 -4.45 0.64
C GLU A 77 -9.78 -5.66 0.23
N ARG A 78 -9.16 -5.60 -0.94
CA ARG A 78 -8.35 -6.71 -1.47
C ARG A 78 -7.01 -6.83 -0.75
N SER A 79 -6.42 -5.71 -0.30
CA SER A 79 -5.23 -5.75 0.53
C SER A 79 -5.50 -6.41 1.88
N LEU A 80 -6.65 -6.10 2.51
CA LEU A 80 -7.06 -6.74 3.74
C LEU A 80 -7.25 -8.26 3.55
N ALA A 81 -7.94 -8.65 2.47
CA ALA A 81 -8.15 -10.07 2.16
C ALA A 81 -6.83 -10.81 1.93
N LEU A 82 -5.89 -10.19 1.23
CA LEU A 82 -4.57 -10.76 0.97
C LEU A 82 -3.78 -10.94 2.25
N LEU A 83 -3.79 -9.95 3.14
CA LEU A 83 -3.14 -10.02 4.44
C LEU A 83 -3.74 -11.11 5.32
N ARG A 84 -5.07 -11.24 5.35
CA ARG A 84 -5.75 -12.32 6.07
C ARG A 84 -5.34 -13.70 5.55
N SER A 85 -5.34 -13.88 4.24
CA SER A 85 -4.95 -15.16 3.63
C SER A 85 -3.47 -15.50 3.84
N SER A 86 -2.64 -14.50 4.12
CA SER A 86 -1.22 -14.66 4.43
C SER A 86 -0.96 -14.81 5.94
N GLY A 87 -2.01 -14.92 6.76
CA GLY A 87 -1.89 -15.15 8.19
C GLY A 87 -1.68 -13.91 9.04
N HIS A 88 -1.84 -12.71 8.48
CA HIS A 88 -1.70 -11.48 9.25
C HIS A 88 -2.98 -11.19 10.03
N PRO A 89 -2.86 -10.66 11.27
CA PRO A 89 -4.02 -10.25 12.04
C PRO A 89 -4.69 -9.02 11.41
N ASP A 90 -6.00 -8.87 11.65
CA ASP A 90 -6.72 -7.68 11.24
C ASP A 90 -6.17 -6.44 11.94
N PRO A 91 -6.28 -5.25 11.33
CA PRO A 91 -5.86 -4.03 11.98
C PRO A 91 -6.75 -3.72 13.18
N SER A 92 -6.19 -3.03 14.17
CA SER A 92 -6.90 -2.55 15.35
C SER A 92 -6.56 -1.09 15.58
N ARG A 93 -7.27 -0.44 16.51
CA ARG A 93 -6.96 0.95 16.87
C ARG A 93 -5.56 1.10 17.46
N GLY A 94 -5.06 0.07 18.16
CA GLY A 94 -3.71 0.04 18.70
C GLY A 94 -2.65 -0.31 17.66
N GLN A 95 -3.04 -0.98 16.59
CA GLN A 95 -2.16 -1.36 15.47
C GLN A 95 -2.89 -1.16 14.14
N PRO A 96 -3.13 0.10 13.73
CA PRO A 96 -3.78 0.37 12.45
C PRO A 96 -2.87 0.02 11.28
N PHE A 97 -3.44 -0.24 10.11
CA PHE A 97 -2.64 -0.29 8.89
C PHE A 97 -2.10 1.10 8.56
N MET A 98 -0.88 1.15 8.05
CA MET A 98 -0.32 2.37 7.47
C MET A 98 -0.62 2.34 5.97
N VAL A 99 -1.32 3.36 5.48
CA VAL A 99 -1.70 3.46 4.07
C VAL A 99 -1.00 4.65 3.44
N VAL A 100 -0.21 4.40 2.41
CA VAL A 100 0.50 5.44 1.67
C VAL A 100 -0.29 5.83 0.44
N THR A 101 -0.63 7.09 0.33
CA THR A 101 -1.33 7.67 -0.81
C THR A 101 -0.87 9.12 -1.02
N SER A 102 -1.57 9.89 -1.84
CA SER A 102 -1.28 11.31 -2.07
C SER A 102 -2.29 12.18 -1.33
N ASP A 103 -1.92 13.45 -1.04
CA ASP A 103 -2.78 14.38 -0.31
C ASP A 103 -4.18 14.49 -0.91
N PHE A 104 -4.26 14.55 -2.23
CA PHE A 104 -5.55 14.71 -2.93
C PHE A 104 -6.43 13.46 -2.86
N HIS A 105 -5.92 12.31 -2.41
CA HIS A 105 -6.69 11.07 -2.22
C HIS A 105 -6.89 10.72 -0.74
N LYS A 106 -6.32 11.48 0.18
CA LYS A 106 -6.37 11.18 1.61
C LYS A 106 -7.80 11.05 2.12
N PHE A 107 -8.64 12.01 1.81
CA PHE A 107 -10.03 12.03 2.28
C PHE A 107 -10.80 10.79 1.79
N ARG A 108 -10.68 10.47 0.50
CA ARG A 108 -11.33 9.29 -0.09
C ARG A 108 -10.87 8.00 0.60
N THR A 109 -9.58 7.89 0.86
CA THR A 109 -9.00 6.72 1.53
C THR A 109 -9.56 6.57 2.94
N LEU A 110 -9.64 7.66 3.70
CA LEU A 110 -10.22 7.65 5.06
C LEU A 110 -11.70 7.28 5.06
N VAL A 111 -12.48 7.80 4.12
CA VAL A 111 -13.91 7.50 4.01
C VAL A 111 -14.13 6.01 3.73
N TRP A 112 -13.40 5.43 2.79
CA TRP A 112 -13.53 4.02 2.46
C TRP A 112 -13.07 3.11 3.59
N ALA A 113 -11.96 3.45 4.25
CA ALA A 113 -11.50 2.70 5.42
C ALA A 113 -12.54 2.72 6.54
N TRP A 114 -13.13 3.88 6.81
CA TRP A 114 -14.19 4.00 7.79
C TRP A 114 -15.40 3.15 7.41
N HIS A 115 -15.82 3.19 6.16
CA HIS A 115 -16.94 2.40 5.64
C HIS A 115 -16.70 0.89 5.78
N LEU A 116 -15.48 0.43 5.54
CA LEU A 116 -15.09 -0.97 5.66
C LEU A 116 -14.77 -1.39 7.10
N GLY A 117 -14.76 -0.46 8.05
CA GLY A 117 -14.41 -0.72 9.44
C GLY A 117 -12.93 -1.03 9.64
N ILE A 118 -12.05 -0.53 8.80
CA ILE A 118 -10.61 -0.79 8.85
C ILE A 118 -9.89 0.38 9.53
N PRO A 119 -9.28 0.20 10.72
CA PRO A 119 -8.45 1.23 11.33
C PRO A 119 -7.18 1.46 10.49
N ILE A 120 -6.96 2.70 10.04
CA ILE A 120 -5.79 3.06 9.25
C ILE A 120 -5.16 4.37 9.73
N THR A 121 -3.87 4.51 9.45
CA THR A 121 -3.16 5.80 9.50
C THR A 121 -2.75 6.13 8.07
N VAL A 122 -3.21 7.26 7.55
CA VAL A 122 -2.87 7.69 6.20
C VAL A 122 -1.60 8.52 6.24
N LEU A 123 -0.64 8.12 5.42
CA LEU A 123 0.64 8.80 5.24
C LEU A 123 0.69 9.29 3.80
N THR A 124 0.85 10.59 3.63
CA THR A 124 0.81 11.21 2.31
C THR A 124 2.20 11.52 1.78
N ALA A 125 2.30 11.34 0.48
CA ALA A 125 3.55 11.62 -0.23
C ALA A 125 3.49 12.99 -0.93
#